data_e078b836adffe9ec57d8e740801694cc
#
_entry.id   e078b836adffe9ec57d8e740801694cc
#
_cell.length_a   1.000
_cell.length_b   1.000
_cell.length_c   1.000
_cell.angle_alpha   90.00
_cell.angle_beta   90.00
_cell.angle_gamma   90.00
#
_symmetry.space_group_name_H-M   'P 1'
#
loop_
_entity.id
_entity.type
_entity.pdbx_description
1 polymer ?
#
loop_
_entity_poly.entity_id
_entity_poly.type
_entity_poly.pdbx_seq_one_letter_code
_entity_poly.pdbx_strand_id
1 'polypeptide(L)'
;GFLTHPELSAESPDGVSGNYGILDQIEALNWIQKNIAQFGGDPDNVTIFGQSAGGGSVKTLCESPLARGKFHKAIIMSAGGITVPDERASSRGRVSMTLAQSEQQSKEIFDWAGLTDLKKMRAAGTETVYALSTIYNAASGKRAYMTGSPVVDGHVCLKSFDDAAVSGTLADVPYMIGYTLNDMGNMAPGVAAFALD
;
A
#
# COMPACT_ATOMS: atom_id res chain seq x y z
N GLY A 1 -3.90 -4.21 8.77
CA GLY A 1 -3.33 -3.71 8.01
C GLY A 1 -2.10 -2.84 7.81
N PHE A 2 -2.19 -1.50 8.09
CA PHE A 2 -1.15 -0.55 7.67
C PHE A 2 -0.79 0.47 8.76
N LEU A 3 -1.16 0.20 10.01
CA LEU A 3 -0.86 1.09 11.12
C LEU A 3 0.65 1.14 11.37
N THR A 4 1.21 2.34 11.36
CA THR A 4 2.60 2.61 11.72
C THR A 4 2.66 3.32 13.07
N HIS A 5 3.69 3.07 13.84
CA HIS A 5 4.01 3.83 15.05
C HIS A 5 5.48 3.61 15.44
N PRO A 6 6.21 4.63 15.97
CA PRO A 6 7.61 4.45 16.36
C PRO A 6 7.83 3.30 17.36
N GLU A 7 6.93 3.11 18.33
CA GLU A 7 7.03 2.00 19.27
C GLU A 7 6.77 0.63 18.64
N LEU A 8 5.89 0.55 17.60
CA LEU A 8 5.70 -0.68 16.82
C LEU A 8 6.95 -1.03 16.01
N SER A 9 7.58 -0.03 15.41
CA SER A 9 8.84 -0.23 14.69
C SER A 9 9.97 -0.64 15.66
N ALA A 10 10.02 -0.05 16.85
CA ALA A 10 11.04 -0.37 17.85
C ALA A 10 10.95 -1.81 18.38
N GLU A 11 9.77 -2.44 18.42
CA GLU A 11 9.62 -3.84 18.81
C GLU A 11 9.72 -4.83 17.64
N SER A 12 9.72 -4.33 16.40
CA SER A 12 9.87 -5.16 15.21
C SER A 12 11.33 -5.58 15.03
N PRO A 13 11.62 -6.84 14.71
CA PRO A 13 13.01 -7.28 14.42
C PRO A 13 13.61 -6.58 13.19
N ASP A 14 12.77 -6.11 12.27
CA ASP A 14 13.19 -5.43 11.06
C ASP A 14 13.22 -3.89 11.22
N GLY A 15 12.85 -3.37 12.40
CA GLY A 15 12.84 -1.95 12.71
C GLY A 15 11.77 -1.15 11.94
N VAL A 16 10.76 -1.80 11.41
CA VAL A 16 9.67 -1.19 10.62
C VAL A 16 8.30 -1.58 11.16
N SER A 17 7.29 -0.75 10.88
CA SER A 17 5.88 -1.03 11.16
C SER A 17 4.99 -0.61 9.98
N GLY A 18 3.74 -0.99 10.00
CA GLY A 18 2.85 -0.83 8.85
C GLY A 18 2.98 -2.01 7.88
N ASN A 19 2.63 -1.89 6.66
CA ASN A 19 2.77 -2.90 5.59
C ASN A 19 2.37 -4.36 5.94
N TYR A 20 1.75 -4.60 7.11
CA TYR A 20 1.36 -5.95 7.57
C TYR A 20 0.44 -6.65 6.57
N GLY A 21 -0.49 -5.91 5.94
CA GLY A 21 -1.37 -6.46 4.92
C GLY A 21 -0.63 -6.90 3.65
N ILE A 22 0.51 -6.28 3.33
CA ILE A 22 1.38 -6.73 2.22
C ILE A 22 2.20 -7.95 2.67
N LEU A 23 2.68 -7.97 3.90
CA LEU A 23 3.36 -9.15 4.46
C LEU A 23 2.46 -10.38 4.49
N ASP A 24 1.18 -10.23 4.84
CA ASP A 24 0.19 -11.32 4.77
C ASP A 24 0.04 -11.84 3.35
N GLN A 25 0.02 -10.97 2.34
CA GLN A 25 -0.05 -11.36 0.94
C GLN A 25 1.24 -12.05 0.48
N ILE A 26 2.41 -11.60 0.94
CA ILE A 26 3.69 -12.26 0.66
C ILE A 26 3.71 -13.66 1.29
N GLU A 27 3.20 -13.82 2.51
CA GLU A 27 3.11 -15.13 3.13
C GLU A 27 2.12 -16.06 2.41
N ALA A 28 1.01 -15.52 1.89
CA ALA A 28 0.11 -16.27 1.02
C ALA A 28 0.83 -16.74 -0.26
N LEU A 29 1.68 -15.92 -0.86
CA LEU A 29 2.51 -16.33 -2.00
C LEU A 29 3.53 -17.40 -1.60
N ASN A 30 4.15 -17.30 -0.44
CA ASN A 30 5.03 -18.36 0.10
C ASN A 30 4.29 -19.69 0.26
N TRP A 31 3.04 -19.63 0.76
CA TRP A 31 2.20 -20.81 0.89
C TRP A 31 1.89 -21.43 -0.48
N ILE A 32 1.54 -20.59 -1.47
CA ILE A 32 1.28 -21.03 -2.85
C ILE A 32 2.49 -21.75 -3.41
N GLN A 33 3.67 -21.16 -3.32
CA GLN A 33 4.92 -21.76 -3.82
C GLN A 33 5.16 -23.16 -3.21
N LYS A 34 4.85 -23.34 -1.93
CA LYS A 34 5.09 -24.61 -1.22
C LYS A 34 4.03 -25.67 -1.50
N ASN A 35 2.80 -25.27 -1.79
CA ASN A 35 1.67 -26.20 -1.69
C ASN A 35 0.86 -26.37 -2.97
N ILE A 36 0.88 -25.40 -3.90
CA ILE A 36 -0.12 -25.35 -4.98
C ILE A 36 -0.05 -26.56 -5.93
N ALA A 37 1.11 -27.17 -6.08
CA ALA A 37 1.27 -28.38 -6.89
C ALA A 37 0.41 -29.54 -6.38
N GLN A 38 0.15 -29.65 -5.08
CA GLN A 38 -0.70 -30.66 -4.49
C GLN A 38 -2.19 -30.47 -4.84
N PHE A 39 -2.55 -29.29 -5.30
CA PHE A 39 -3.89 -28.92 -5.75
C PHE A 39 -4.01 -28.88 -7.28
N GLY A 40 -3.00 -29.36 -8.00
CA GLY A 40 -2.98 -29.37 -9.46
C GLY A 40 -2.57 -28.03 -10.10
N GLY A 41 -2.11 -27.06 -9.30
CA GLY A 41 -1.57 -25.79 -9.78
C GLY A 41 -0.08 -25.89 -10.11
N ASP A 42 0.42 -24.85 -10.79
CA ASP A 42 1.81 -24.72 -11.18
C ASP A 42 2.46 -23.58 -10.39
N PRO A 43 3.41 -23.86 -9.48
CA PRO A 43 4.12 -22.83 -8.72
C PRO A 43 4.93 -21.89 -9.59
N ASP A 44 5.34 -22.31 -10.79
CA ASP A 44 6.09 -21.51 -11.74
C ASP A 44 5.18 -20.69 -12.69
N ASN A 45 3.86 -20.72 -12.47
CA ASN A 45 2.88 -20.00 -13.29
C ASN A 45 1.85 -19.23 -12.43
N VAL A 46 2.31 -18.51 -11.44
CA VAL A 46 1.46 -17.73 -10.52
C VAL A 46 1.20 -16.34 -11.10
N THR A 47 -0.07 -15.97 -11.22
CA THR A 47 -0.49 -14.63 -11.63
C THR A 47 -1.12 -13.91 -10.42
N ILE A 48 -0.58 -12.75 -10.08
CA ILE A 48 -1.22 -11.86 -9.10
C ILE A 48 -2.11 -10.86 -9.82
N PHE A 49 -3.28 -10.58 -9.26
CA PHE A 49 -4.19 -9.60 -9.84
C PHE A 49 -4.99 -8.87 -8.77
N GLY A 50 -5.42 -7.64 -9.09
CA GLY A 50 -6.22 -6.85 -8.15
C GLY A 50 -6.83 -5.61 -8.78
N GLN A 51 -7.97 -5.19 -8.23
CA GLN A 51 -8.70 -4.01 -8.65
C GLN A 51 -8.67 -2.94 -7.53
N SER A 52 -8.61 -1.65 -7.89
CA SER A 52 -8.58 -0.52 -6.95
C SER A 52 -7.50 -0.69 -5.89
N ALA A 53 -7.84 -0.78 -4.61
CA ALA A 53 -6.89 -1.05 -3.52
C ALA A 53 -6.14 -2.38 -3.70
N GLY A 54 -6.79 -3.42 -4.27
CA GLY A 54 -6.13 -4.66 -4.66
C GLY A 54 -5.11 -4.48 -5.77
N GLY A 55 -5.39 -3.63 -6.75
CA GLY A 55 -4.41 -3.21 -7.75
C GLY A 55 -3.25 -2.44 -7.14
N GLY A 56 -3.49 -1.62 -6.11
CA GLY A 56 -2.46 -1.00 -5.29
C GLY A 56 -1.58 -2.02 -4.58
N SER A 57 -2.18 -3.07 -4.03
CA SER A 57 -1.42 -4.20 -3.45
C SER A 57 -0.52 -4.88 -4.49
N VAL A 58 -1.06 -5.15 -5.69
CA VAL A 58 -0.26 -5.73 -6.79
C VAL A 58 0.93 -4.82 -7.15
N LYS A 59 0.72 -3.51 -7.23
CA LYS A 59 1.80 -2.53 -7.44
C LYS A 59 2.90 -2.66 -6.38
N THR A 60 2.51 -2.73 -5.10
CA THR A 60 3.45 -2.88 -3.99
C THR A 60 4.19 -4.22 -4.04
N LEU A 61 3.51 -5.31 -4.37
CA LEU A 61 4.13 -6.63 -4.54
C LEU A 61 5.15 -6.65 -5.70
N CYS A 62 4.84 -5.95 -6.81
CA CYS A 62 5.76 -5.84 -7.94
C CYS A 62 7.05 -5.06 -7.62
N GLU A 63 6.99 -4.17 -6.66
CA GLU A 63 8.12 -3.37 -6.19
C GLU A 63 8.89 -4.05 -5.05
N SER A 64 8.18 -4.82 -4.20
CA SER A 64 8.73 -5.42 -3.00
C SER A 64 9.82 -6.48 -3.29
N PRO A 65 11.00 -6.35 -2.70
CA PRO A 65 12.04 -7.37 -2.82
C PRO A 65 11.61 -8.71 -2.17
N LEU A 66 10.73 -8.66 -1.17
CA LEU A 66 10.26 -9.85 -0.46
C LEU A 66 9.28 -10.71 -1.28
N ALA A 67 8.65 -10.12 -2.31
CA ALA A 67 7.73 -10.82 -3.21
C ALA A 67 8.41 -11.36 -4.48
N ARG A 68 9.65 -10.99 -4.74
CA ARG A 68 10.37 -11.38 -5.95
C ARG A 68 10.48 -12.90 -6.11
N GLY A 69 10.26 -13.38 -7.34
CA GLY A 69 10.29 -14.79 -7.66
C GLY A 69 9.12 -15.62 -7.12
N LYS A 70 8.11 -14.99 -6.48
CA LYS A 70 6.95 -15.68 -5.94
C LYS A 70 5.72 -15.59 -6.84
N PHE A 71 5.79 -14.77 -7.88
CA PHE A 71 4.77 -14.66 -8.93
C PHE A 71 5.44 -14.41 -10.28
N HIS A 72 4.72 -14.66 -11.36
CA HIS A 72 5.25 -14.73 -12.73
C HIS A 72 4.53 -13.78 -13.69
N LYS A 73 3.37 -13.24 -13.29
CA LYS A 73 2.57 -12.28 -14.06
C LYS A 73 1.80 -11.38 -13.11
N ALA A 74 1.50 -10.15 -13.54
CA ALA A 74 0.76 -9.18 -12.75
C ALA A 74 -0.34 -8.51 -13.57
N ILE A 75 -1.56 -8.40 -12.99
CA ILE A 75 -2.70 -7.69 -13.59
C ILE A 75 -3.14 -6.60 -12.62
N ILE A 76 -3.06 -5.35 -13.04
CA ILE A 76 -3.39 -4.16 -12.26
C ILE A 76 -4.61 -3.49 -12.88
N MET A 77 -5.72 -3.50 -12.16
CA MET A 77 -6.99 -2.98 -12.64
C MET A 77 -7.41 -1.75 -11.85
N SER A 78 -7.63 -0.62 -12.52
CA SER A 78 -8.19 0.61 -11.92
C SER A 78 -7.47 1.07 -10.64
N ALA A 79 -6.13 0.97 -10.62
CA ALA A 79 -5.30 1.35 -9.48
C ALA A 79 -4.44 2.60 -9.76
N GLY A 80 -4.89 3.47 -10.63
CA GLY A 80 -4.16 4.60 -11.15
C GLY A 80 -3.02 4.18 -12.10
N GLY A 81 -2.54 5.14 -12.87
CA GLY A 81 -1.41 4.97 -13.78
C GLY A 81 -0.05 5.11 -13.10
N ILE A 82 0.96 5.37 -13.91
CA ILE A 82 2.27 5.82 -13.47
C ILE A 82 2.28 7.35 -13.59
N THR A 83 2.64 8.04 -12.50
CA THR A 83 2.81 9.48 -12.49
C THR A 83 4.30 9.81 -12.56
N VAL A 84 4.73 10.49 -13.61
CA VAL A 84 6.12 10.92 -13.73
C VAL A 84 6.45 12.01 -12.70
N PRO A 85 7.71 12.09 -12.21
CA PRO A 85 8.09 12.97 -11.10
C PRO A 85 7.70 14.43 -11.28
N ASP A 86 7.86 14.96 -12.49
CA ASP A 86 7.59 16.38 -12.80
C ASP A 86 6.09 16.74 -12.78
N GLU A 87 5.22 15.76 -12.89
CA GLU A 87 3.76 15.93 -12.86
C GLU A 87 3.18 15.75 -11.45
N ARG A 88 3.95 15.20 -10.51
CA ARG A 88 3.48 14.92 -9.14
C ARG A 88 3.11 16.17 -8.36
N ALA A 89 3.79 17.27 -8.61
CA ALA A 89 3.50 18.55 -7.95
C ALA A 89 2.12 19.12 -8.33
N SER A 90 1.59 18.76 -9.49
CA SER A 90 0.31 19.24 -10.03
C SER A 90 -0.81 18.20 -9.94
N SER A 91 -0.48 16.92 -9.79
CA SER A 91 -1.46 15.84 -9.71
C SER A 91 -1.93 15.64 -8.26
N ARG A 92 -3.22 15.35 -8.08
CA ARG A 92 -3.76 14.83 -6.82
C ARG A 92 -3.30 13.39 -6.55
N GLY A 93 -2.20 12.96 -7.19
CA GLY A 93 -1.59 11.66 -7.00
C GLY A 93 -1.17 11.47 -5.54
N ARG A 94 -1.57 10.37 -4.93
CA ARG A 94 -1.11 10.02 -3.59
C ARG A 94 0.37 9.71 -3.67
N VAL A 95 1.20 10.64 -3.23
CA VAL A 95 2.60 10.35 -2.96
C VAL A 95 2.63 9.32 -1.83
N SER A 96 3.31 8.20 -2.03
CA SER A 96 3.50 7.22 -0.97
C SER A 96 4.22 7.87 0.20
N MET A 97 3.67 7.77 1.40
CA MET A 97 4.32 8.29 2.60
C MET A 97 5.53 7.43 2.93
N THR A 98 6.57 8.05 3.45
CA THR A 98 7.66 7.30 4.08
C THR A 98 7.21 6.77 5.45
N LEU A 99 7.89 5.74 5.95
CA LEU A 99 7.64 5.22 7.30
C LEU A 99 7.70 6.33 8.34
N ALA A 100 8.74 7.15 8.34
CA ALA A 100 8.90 8.25 9.28
C ALA A 100 7.75 9.27 9.26
N GLN A 101 7.26 9.64 8.07
CA GLN A 101 6.11 10.54 7.94
C GLN A 101 4.82 9.90 8.50
N SER A 102 4.62 8.62 8.21
CA SER A 102 3.44 7.89 8.68
C SER A 102 3.48 7.65 10.19
N GLU A 103 4.64 7.32 10.74
CA GLU A 103 4.85 7.19 12.19
C GLU A 103 4.60 8.49 12.94
N GLN A 104 5.12 9.60 12.43
CA GLN A 104 4.90 10.92 13.00
C GLN A 104 3.41 11.26 13.04
N GLN A 105 2.70 10.98 11.96
CA GLN A 105 1.27 11.23 11.86
C GLN A 105 0.47 10.34 12.82
N SER A 106 0.78 9.06 12.89
CA SER A 106 0.12 8.13 13.81
C SER A 106 0.39 8.51 15.28
N LYS A 107 1.63 8.83 15.61
CA LYS A 107 2.01 9.28 16.95
C LYS A 107 1.22 10.52 17.36
N GLU A 108 1.11 11.52 16.49
CA GLU A 108 0.32 12.74 16.78
C GLU A 108 -1.14 12.41 17.11
N ILE A 109 -1.77 11.49 16.38
CA ILE A 109 -3.15 11.10 16.60
C ILE A 109 -3.31 10.33 17.91
N PHE A 110 -2.41 9.40 18.22
CA PHE A 110 -2.44 8.63 19.45
C PHE A 110 -2.16 9.50 20.68
N ASP A 111 -1.20 10.40 20.62
CA ASP A 111 -0.88 11.35 21.69
C ASP A 111 -2.08 12.28 21.97
N TRP A 112 -2.73 12.79 20.91
CA TRP A 112 -3.95 13.59 21.04
C TRP A 112 -5.08 12.85 21.76
N ALA A 113 -5.19 11.54 21.55
CA ALA A 113 -6.17 10.68 22.21
C ALA A 113 -5.76 10.22 23.61
N GLY A 114 -4.59 10.65 24.12
CA GLY A 114 -4.04 10.22 25.40
C GLY A 114 -3.48 8.81 25.44
N LEU A 115 -3.34 8.17 24.28
CA LEU A 115 -2.80 6.82 24.10
C LEU A 115 -1.28 6.90 23.86
N THR A 116 -0.54 7.29 24.87
CA THR A 116 0.86 7.70 24.79
C THR A 116 1.89 6.58 24.86
N ASP A 117 1.45 5.35 25.00
CA ASP A 117 2.32 4.17 25.04
C ASP A 117 1.63 2.95 24.40
N LEU A 118 2.42 1.99 23.96
CA LEU A 118 1.95 0.82 23.23
C LEU A 118 0.95 -0.04 24.05
N LYS A 119 1.10 -0.07 25.38
CA LYS A 119 0.19 -0.80 26.27
C LYS A 119 -1.22 -0.19 26.24
N LYS A 120 -1.31 1.14 26.32
CA LYS A 120 -2.59 1.86 26.20
C LYS A 120 -3.19 1.71 24.81
N MET A 121 -2.37 1.81 23.75
CA MET A 121 -2.82 1.63 22.37
C MET A 121 -3.44 0.25 22.15
N ARG A 122 -2.77 -0.82 22.62
CA ARG A 122 -3.29 -2.20 22.54
C ARG A 122 -4.54 -2.42 23.38
N ALA A 123 -4.66 -1.73 24.51
CA ALA A 123 -5.84 -1.81 25.38
C ALA A 123 -7.05 -1.04 24.85
N ALA A 124 -6.87 -0.11 23.93
CA ALA A 124 -7.93 0.76 23.41
C ALA A 124 -9.01 0.04 22.58
N GLY A 125 -8.70 -1.16 22.08
CA GLY A 125 -9.61 -1.92 21.25
C GLY A 125 -9.64 -1.43 19.78
N THR A 126 -9.98 -2.36 18.90
CA THR A 126 -9.90 -2.16 17.44
C THR A 126 -10.80 -1.02 16.94
N GLU A 127 -12.03 -0.96 17.43
CA GLU A 127 -13.01 0.05 17.00
C GLU A 127 -12.57 1.47 17.37
N THR A 128 -12.03 1.64 18.58
CA THR A 128 -11.46 2.92 19.01
C THR A 128 -10.33 3.34 18.10
N VAL A 129 -9.35 2.48 17.88
CA VAL A 129 -8.20 2.77 17.00
C VAL A 129 -8.66 3.08 15.58
N TYR A 130 -9.64 2.35 15.06
CA TYR A 130 -10.17 2.59 13.72
C TYR A 130 -10.84 3.96 13.58
N ALA A 131 -11.55 4.40 14.62
CA ALA A 131 -12.25 5.69 14.62
C ALA A 131 -11.32 6.90 14.82
N LEU A 132 -10.14 6.71 15.42
CA LEU A 132 -9.25 7.81 15.83
C LEU A 132 -8.94 8.81 14.72
N SER A 133 -8.58 8.35 13.54
CA SER A 133 -8.27 9.26 12.42
C SER A 133 -9.45 10.15 12.05
N THR A 134 -10.66 9.59 12.01
CA THR A 134 -11.88 10.33 11.68
C THR A 134 -12.20 11.38 12.76
N ILE A 135 -12.11 10.99 14.03
CA ILE A 135 -12.40 11.87 15.17
C ILE A 135 -11.35 12.99 15.25
N TYR A 136 -10.08 12.64 15.11
CA TYR A 136 -8.98 13.61 15.10
C TYR A 136 -9.12 14.62 13.95
N ASN A 137 -9.46 14.17 12.74
CA ASN A 137 -9.65 15.05 11.59
C ASN A 137 -10.82 16.01 11.80
N ALA A 138 -11.93 15.52 12.34
CA ALA A 138 -13.08 16.37 12.67
C ALA A 138 -12.75 17.43 13.72
N ALA A 139 -11.95 17.07 14.73
CA ALA A 139 -11.58 17.96 15.84
C ALA A 139 -10.47 18.96 15.45
N SER A 140 -9.50 18.55 14.64
CA SER A 140 -8.31 19.35 14.30
C SER A 140 -8.41 20.12 12.99
N GLY A 141 -9.38 19.79 12.12
CA GLY A 141 -9.46 20.31 10.76
C GLY A 141 -8.39 19.74 9.80
N LYS A 142 -7.58 18.79 10.26
CA LYS A 142 -6.53 18.14 9.47
C LYS A 142 -7.08 16.97 8.65
N ARG A 143 -6.23 16.45 7.74
CA ARG A 143 -6.49 15.20 7.01
C ARG A 143 -5.33 14.23 7.29
N ALA A 144 -5.49 13.43 8.31
CA ALA A 144 -4.52 12.43 8.73
C ALA A 144 -5.16 11.03 8.70
N TYR A 145 -4.38 10.02 8.28
CA TYR A 145 -4.86 8.65 8.14
C TYR A 145 -3.81 7.67 8.68
N MET A 146 -4.13 6.95 9.74
CA MET A 146 -3.21 5.98 10.36
C MET A 146 -3.15 4.61 9.66
N THR A 147 -4.18 4.24 8.90
CA THR A 147 -4.38 2.84 8.49
C THR A 147 -4.66 2.64 7.02
N GLY A 148 -4.39 3.63 6.20
CA GLY A 148 -4.99 3.68 4.87
C GLY A 148 -4.25 2.99 3.74
N SER A 149 -2.92 2.87 3.79
CA SER A 149 -2.13 2.45 2.61
C SER A 149 -0.75 1.95 3.01
N PRO A 150 -0.09 1.16 2.16
CA PRO A 150 1.32 0.84 2.30
C PRO A 150 2.19 2.10 2.37
N VAL A 151 3.32 2.00 3.05
CA VAL A 151 4.33 3.05 3.21
C VAL A 151 5.68 2.60 2.67
N VAL A 152 6.48 3.56 2.23
CA VAL A 152 7.88 3.30 1.85
C VAL A 152 8.68 3.18 3.14
N ASP A 153 9.03 1.94 3.51
CA ASP A 153 9.69 1.59 4.77
C ASP A 153 11.14 1.11 4.60
N GLY A 154 11.59 0.92 3.35
CA GLY A 154 12.93 0.43 3.05
C GLY A 154 13.13 -1.08 3.27
N HIS A 155 12.08 -1.81 3.66
CA HIS A 155 12.10 -3.25 3.89
C HIS A 155 11.10 -4.00 3.00
N VAL A 156 9.81 -3.79 3.22
CA VAL A 156 8.72 -4.35 2.39
C VAL A 156 8.55 -3.56 1.11
N CYS A 157 8.63 -2.23 1.20
CA CYS A 157 8.44 -1.28 0.13
C CYS A 157 9.66 -0.34 0.07
N LEU A 158 10.53 -0.52 -0.94
CA LEU A 158 11.78 0.25 -1.05
C LEU A 158 11.54 1.66 -1.59
N LYS A 159 10.55 1.82 -2.45
CA LYS A 159 10.17 3.08 -3.10
C LYS A 159 8.72 3.01 -3.58
N SER A 160 8.19 4.08 -4.12
CA SER A 160 6.87 4.03 -4.76
C SER A 160 6.91 3.16 -6.02
N PHE A 161 5.76 2.61 -6.42
CA PHE A 161 5.65 1.88 -7.69
C PHE A 161 6.09 2.75 -8.88
N ASP A 162 5.74 4.03 -8.86
CA ASP A 162 6.08 4.97 -9.93
C ASP A 162 7.59 5.18 -10.03
N ASP A 163 8.27 5.35 -8.88
CA ASP A 163 9.74 5.47 -8.85
C ASP A 163 10.43 4.18 -9.26
N ALA A 164 9.86 3.04 -8.89
CA ALA A 164 10.35 1.73 -9.29
C ALA A 164 10.19 1.50 -10.81
N ALA A 165 9.07 1.92 -11.39
CA ALA A 165 8.82 1.85 -12.81
C ALA A 165 9.80 2.71 -13.61
N VAL A 166 9.96 3.99 -13.22
CA VAL A 166 10.89 4.92 -13.88
C VAL A 166 12.35 4.46 -13.76
N SER A 167 12.73 3.89 -12.61
CA SER A 167 14.10 3.40 -12.39
C SER A 167 14.34 1.97 -12.89
N GLY A 168 13.34 1.31 -13.49
CA GLY A 168 13.48 -0.06 -14.02
C GLY A 168 13.72 -1.12 -12.94
N THR A 169 13.22 -0.90 -11.73
CA THR A 169 13.44 -1.81 -10.59
C THR A 169 12.20 -2.62 -10.19
N LEU A 170 11.13 -2.60 -10.97
CA LEU A 170 9.99 -3.49 -10.79
C LEU A 170 10.37 -4.96 -11.04
N ALA A 171 9.55 -5.89 -10.57
CA ALA A 171 9.68 -7.30 -10.93
C ALA A 171 9.64 -7.46 -12.45
N ASP A 172 10.58 -8.22 -13.01
CA ASP A 172 10.66 -8.48 -14.46
C ASP A 172 9.69 -9.61 -14.84
N VAL A 173 8.43 -9.24 -15.01
CA VAL A 173 7.33 -10.14 -15.36
C VAL A 173 6.39 -9.46 -16.37
N PRO A 174 5.59 -10.20 -17.14
CA PRO A 174 4.53 -9.62 -17.95
C PRO A 174 3.49 -8.87 -17.10
N TYR A 175 3.12 -7.66 -17.56
CA TYR A 175 2.11 -6.81 -16.95
C TYR A 175 0.89 -6.64 -17.85
N MET A 176 -0.29 -6.68 -17.24
CA MET A 176 -1.52 -6.16 -17.83
C MET A 176 -2.02 -5.03 -16.92
N ILE A 177 -2.13 -3.82 -17.46
CA ILE A 177 -2.56 -2.63 -16.70
C ILE A 177 -3.71 -1.99 -17.47
N GLY A 178 -4.82 -1.71 -16.78
CA GLY A 178 -5.97 -1.09 -17.41
C GLY A 178 -6.98 -0.51 -16.43
N TYR A 179 -7.92 0.24 -17.00
CA TYR A 179 -9.05 0.82 -16.30
C TYR A 179 -10.25 0.90 -17.26
N THR A 180 -11.45 1.06 -16.72
CA THR A 180 -12.66 1.23 -17.55
C THR A 180 -12.76 2.67 -18.05
N LEU A 181 -13.37 2.86 -19.23
CA LEU A 181 -13.51 4.19 -19.88
C LEU A 181 -14.12 5.24 -18.95
N ASN A 182 -15.10 4.87 -18.15
CA ASN A 182 -15.81 5.76 -17.22
C ASN A 182 -15.43 5.53 -15.75
N ASP A 183 -14.22 4.98 -15.50
CA ASP A 183 -13.72 4.72 -14.17
C ASP A 183 -13.66 6.04 -13.37
N MET A 184 -14.33 6.07 -12.20
CA MET A 184 -14.40 7.28 -11.34
C MET A 184 -14.93 8.55 -12.04
N GLY A 185 -15.51 8.43 -13.23
CA GLY A 185 -15.91 9.57 -14.08
C GLY A 185 -16.81 10.60 -13.42
N ASN A 186 -17.63 10.21 -12.45
CA ASN A 186 -18.47 11.12 -11.67
C ASN A 186 -17.75 11.73 -10.45
N MET A 187 -16.53 11.27 -10.13
CA MET A 187 -15.77 11.72 -8.95
C MET A 187 -14.59 12.63 -9.32
N ALA A 188 -14.22 12.71 -10.58
CA ALA A 188 -13.14 13.54 -11.09
C ALA A 188 -13.56 14.31 -12.34
N PRO A 189 -14.24 15.48 -12.18
CA PRO A 189 -14.47 16.37 -13.32
C PRO A 189 -13.11 16.77 -13.91
N GLY A 190 -12.83 16.38 -15.14
CA GLY A 190 -11.59 16.70 -15.86
C GLY A 190 -10.71 15.49 -16.24
N VAL A 191 -11.06 14.27 -15.84
CA VAL A 191 -10.43 13.04 -16.37
C VAL A 191 -11.16 12.54 -17.63
N ALA A 192 -12.12 13.31 -18.12
CA ALA A 192 -12.79 13.04 -19.39
C ALA A 192 -11.80 13.20 -20.55
N ALA A 193 -11.73 12.15 -21.34
CA ALA A 193 -11.21 12.12 -22.70
C ALA A 193 -9.68 12.15 -22.88
N PHE A 194 -9.01 11.07 -22.57
CA PHE A 194 -8.10 10.56 -23.58
C PHE A 194 -8.91 9.59 -24.46
N ALA A 195 -9.71 10.16 -25.37
CA ALA A 195 -10.16 9.39 -26.51
C ALA A 195 -8.91 9.10 -27.33
N LEU A 196 -8.60 7.84 -27.47
CA LEU A 196 -7.71 7.37 -28.52
C LEU A 196 -8.50 7.44 -29.83
N ASP A 197 -8.20 8.44 -30.66
CA ASP A 197 -8.60 8.44 -32.08
C ASP A 197 -7.85 7.33 -32.82
#